data_45ecc83556f9857f88a392cacb2e2449
#
_entry.id   45ecc83556f9857f88a392cacb2e2449
#
_cell.length_a   1.000
_cell.length_b   1.000
_cell.length_c   1.000
_cell.angle_alpha   90.00
_cell.angle_beta   90.00
_cell.angle_gamma   90.00
#
_symmetry.space_group_name_H-M   'P 1'
#
loop_
_entity.id
_entity.type
_entity.pdbx_description
1 polymer ?
#
loop_
_entity_poly.entity_id
_entity_poly.type
_entity_poly.pdbx_seq_one_letter_code
_entity_poly.pdbx_strand_id
1 'polypeptide(L)'
;MYQARPRRRVQAPLILLPVLLLAAACGMPNRVRSMFGGQLPIQVTISPDANENSPLAVELIVVYEDKIVDKLLEKKAREWFSGREQFLRDYADDVDSWKWEWIPGQEIQPLELSYGMGAKRVVLFADYVTPGEHRAAIDPQKPFRLVLGQSEIALEEVR
;
A
#
# COMPACT_ATOMS: atom_id res chain seq x y z
N MET A 1 30.94 -0.19 72.92
CA MET A 1 30.28 0.89 72.19
C MET A 1 30.42 0.63 70.70
N TYR A 2 29.43 0.05 70.10
CA TYR A 2 29.46 -0.37 68.67
C TYR A 2 28.50 0.54 67.90
N GLN A 3 29.03 1.44 67.06
CA GLN A 3 28.22 2.36 66.28
C GLN A 3 27.86 1.71 64.94
N ALA A 4 26.57 1.47 64.73
CA ALA A 4 26.03 0.98 63.49
C ALA A 4 25.98 2.12 62.42
N ARG A 5 26.64 1.93 61.28
CA ARG A 5 26.54 2.86 60.13
C ARG A 5 25.21 2.70 59.39
N PRO A 6 24.52 3.78 59.01
CA PRO A 6 23.31 3.69 58.25
C PRO A 6 23.60 3.27 56.80
N ARG A 7 22.89 2.23 56.33
CA ARG A 7 22.87 1.82 54.90
C ARG A 7 22.12 2.89 54.08
N ARG A 8 22.84 3.62 53.26
CA ARG A 8 22.25 4.45 52.20
C ARG A 8 21.53 3.54 51.18
N ARG A 9 20.19 3.62 51.14
CA ARG A 9 19.39 3.05 50.02
C ARG A 9 19.68 3.89 48.77
N VAL A 10 20.33 3.31 47.81
CA VAL A 10 20.45 3.86 46.47
C VAL A 10 19.08 3.73 45.81
N GLN A 11 18.34 4.84 45.78
CA GLN A 11 17.15 4.93 44.95
C GLN A 11 17.62 5.02 43.51
N ALA A 12 17.51 3.93 42.75
CA ALA A 12 17.74 3.93 41.30
C ALA A 12 16.68 4.83 40.66
N PRO A 13 17.08 5.76 39.77
CA PRO A 13 16.13 6.73 39.23
C PRO A 13 15.18 6.02 38.26
N LEU A 14 13.89 6.11 38.60
CA LEU A 14 12.73 5.68 37.79
C LEU A 14 12.58 6.51 36.48
N ILE A 15 13.64 7.21 36.08
CA ILE A 15 13.67 8.16 34.94
C ILE A 15 14.07 7.45 33.62
N LEU A 16 14.59 6.22 33.66
CA LEU A 16 15.03 5.50 32.46
C LEU A 16 13.89 4.88 31.65
N LEU A 17 12.71 4.71 32.23
CA LEU A 17 11.57 4.08 31.56
C LEU A 17 10.90 4.95 30.47
N PRO A 18 10.71 6.28 30.63
CA PRO A 18 10.08 7.10 29.60
C PRO A 18 10.98 7.41 28.38
N VAL A 19 12.30 7.34 28.54
CA VAL A 19 13.25 7.61 27.42
C VAL A 19 13.27 6.45 26.43
N LEU A 20 13.05 5.20 26.87
CA LEU A 20 12.99 4.04 25.98
C LEU A 20 11.72 4.00 25.13
N LEU A 21 10.62 4.61 25.60
CA LEU A 21 9.34 4.68 24.86
C LEU A 21 9.35 5.73 23.74
N LEU A 22 10.18 6.76 23.85
CA LEU A 22 10.31 7.81 22.81
C LEU A 22 11.19 7.39 21.61
N ALA A 23 12.07 6.42 21.78
CA ALA A 23 12.92 5.90 20.71
C ALA A 23 12.19 4.95 19.74
N ALA A 24 11.01 4.45 20.11
CA ALA A 24 10.20 3.55 19.27
C ALA A 24 9.33 4.28 18.22
N ALA A 25 9.33 5.62 18.22
CA ALA A 25 8.49 6.42 17.30
C ALA A 25 9.12 6.67 15.91
N CYS A 26 10.38 6.32 15.71
CA CYS A 26 11.03 6.46 14.41
C CYS A 26 11.05 5.12 13.65
N GLY A 27 10.09 4.96 12.74
CA GLY A 27 10.10 3.91 11.72
C GLY A 27 9.81 2.50 12.24
N MET A 28 8.54 2.13 12.34
CA MET A 28 8.19 0.71 12.52
C MET A 28 8.63 -0.07 11.28
N PRO A 29 9.44 -1.14 11.43
CA PRO A 29 9.82 -1.98 10.30
C PRO A 29 8.57 -2.60 9.67
N ASN A 30 8.55 -2.79 8.34
CA ASN A 30 7.43 -3.30 7.56
C ASN A 30 6.77 -4.56 8.17
N ARG A 31 7.55 -5.42 8.83
CA ARG A 31 7.04 -6.63 9.51
C ARG A 31 6.09 -6.35 10.68
N VAL A 32 6.26 -5.24 11.40
CA VAL A 32 5.35 -4.87 12.50
C VAL A 32 4.11 -4.17 11.93
N ARG A 33 4.27 -3.42 10.85
CA ARG A 33 3.18 -2.74 10.14
C ARG A 33 2.15 -3.73 9.60
N SER A 34 2.57 -4.88 9.07
CA SER A 34 1.68 -5.91 8.52
C SER A 34 0.87 -6.69 9.58
N MET A 35 1.29 -6.68 10.84
CA MET A 35 0.57 -7.40 11.91
C MET A 35 -0.72 -6.69 12.37
N PHE A 36 -0.87 -5.40 12.08
CA PHE A 36 -2.00 -4.56 12.52
C PHE A 36 -2.69 -3.82 11.37
N GLY A 37 -2.51 -4.31 10.14
CA GLY A 37 -3.08 -3.71 8.95
C GLY A 37 -4.55 -4.05 8.73
N GLY A 38 -5.02 -3.75 7.53
CA GLY A 38 -6.35 -4.08 7.03
C GLY A 38 -6.33 -5.08 5.89
N GLN A 39 -7.52 -5.42 5.45
CA GLN A 39 -7.75 -6.18 4.22
C GLN A 39 -8.61 -5.33 3.28
N LEU A 40 -8.26 -5.31 2.01
CA LEU A 40 -9.01 -4.64 0.96
C LEU A 40 -9.63 -5.69 0.04
N PRO A 41 -10.93 -5.95 0.17
CA PRO A 41 -11.65 -6.82 -0.75
C PRO A 41 -11.83 -6.14 -2.11
N ILE A 42 -11.51 -6.85 -3.19
CA ILE A 42 -11.58 -6.36 -4.55
C ILE A 42 -12.33 -7.37 -5.41
N GLN A 43 -13.39 -6.94 -6.06
CA GLN A 43 -14.01 -7.69 -7.14
C GLN A 43 -13.44 -7.19 -8.47
N VAL A 44 -13.14 -8.09 -9.40
CA VAL A 44 -12.61 -7.73 -10.71
C VAL A 44 -13.56 -8.22 -11.79
N THR A 45 -13.90 -7.32 -12.70
CA THR A 45 -14.67 -7.64 -13.92
C THR A 45 -13.85 -7.18 -15.11
N ILE A 46 -13.61 -8.08 -16.05
CA ILE A 46 -12.83 -7.81 -17.26
C ILE A 46 -13.74 -7.98 -18.46
N SER A 47 -13.94 -6.91 -19.22
CA SER A 47 -14.71 -6.95 -20.46
C SER A 47 -14.12 -7.91 -21.48
N PRO A 48 -14.93 -8.61 -22.29
CA PRO A 48 -14.42 -9.47 -23.37
C PRO A 48 -13.59 -8.72 -24.40
N ASP A 49 -13.78 -7.41 -24.54
CA ASP A 49 -13.06 -6.50 -25.42
C ASP A 49 -12.05 -5.58 -24.68
N ALA A 50 -11.75 -5.91 -23.42
CA ALA A 50 -10.83 -5.11 -22.61
C ALA A 50 -9.50 -4.90 -23.33
N ASN A 51 -8.93 -3.68 -23.17
CA ASN A 51 -7.65 -3.28 -23.74
C ASN A 51 -7.55 -3.60 -25.24
N GLU A 52 -8.61 -3.35 -26.00
CA GLU A 52 -8.68 -3.65 -27.44
C GLU A 52 -8.33 -5.12 -27.75
N ASN A 53 -8.83 -6.06 -26.96
CA ASN A 53 -8.56 -7.50 -27.01
C ASN A 53 -7.08 -7.90 -26.75
N SER A 54 -6.33 -7.06 -26.05
CA SER A 54 -4.93 -7.32 -25.68
C SER A 54 -4.80 -7.64 -24.19
N PRO A 55 -3.79 -8.43 -23.78
CA PRO A 55 -3.49 -8.59 -22.35
C PRO A 55 -3.28 -7.25 -21.66
N LEU A 56 -3.68 -7.16 -20.41
CA LEU A 56 -3.66 -5.93 -19.61
C LEU A 56 -2.86 -6.14 -18.33
N ALA A 57 -1.73 -5.46 -18.22
CA ALA A 57 -1.00 -5.40 -16.97
C ALA A 57 -1.69 -4.42 -16.00
N VAL A 58 -1.96 -4.89 -14.78
CA VAL A 58 -2.58 -4.09 -13.72
C VAL A 58 -1.70 -4.16 -12.48
N GLU A 59 -1.49 -3.04 -11.83
CA GLU A 59 -0.74 -2.97 -10.58
C GLU A 59 -1.47 -2.11 -9.56
N LEU A 60 -1.60 -2.65 -8.33
CA LEU A 60 -2.10 -1.95 -7.17
C LEU A 60 -0.93 -1.65 -6.23
N ILE A 61 -0.83 -0.41 -5.79
CA ILE A 61 0.22 0.08 -4.91
C ILE A 61 -0.44 0.65 -3.65
N VAL A 62 -0.23 0.03 -2.51
CA VAL A 62 -0.57 0.60 -1.21
C VAL A 62 0.53 1.55 -0.79
N VAL A 63 0.16 2.77 -0.43
CA VAL A 63 1.08 3.86 -0.12
C VAL A 63 0.91 4.29 1.33
N TYR A 64 2.02 4.45 2.04
CA TYR A 64 2.06 4.81 3.45
C TYR A 64 2.45 6.26 3.73
N GLU A 65 2.91 7.02 2.71
CA GLU A 65 3.35 8.41 2.81
C GLU A 65 2.64 9.30 1.79
N ASP A 66 2.04 10.42 2.27
CA ASP A 66 1.25 11.32 1.40
C ASP A 66 2.05 11.89 0.23
N LYS A 67 3.32 12.28 0.46
CA LYS A 67 4.23 12.77 -0.61
C LYS A 67 4.46 11.77 -1.74
N ILE A 68 4.30 10.47 -1.46
CA ILE A 68 4.46 9.40 -2.46
C ILE A 68 3.16 9.20 -3.22
N VAL A 69 2.00 9.38 -2.56
CA VAL A 69 0.70 9.43 -3.24
C VAL A 69 0.73 10.48 -4.34
N ASP A 70 1.16 11.71 -4.02
CA ASP A 70 1.22 12.80 -5.00
C ASP A 70 2.12 12.45 -6.18
N LYS A 71 3.31 11.91 -5.93
CA LYS A 71 4.24 11.46 -6.99
C LYS A 71 3.65 10.38 -7.90
N LEU A 72 2.85 9.47 -7.36
CA LEU A 72 2.20 8.43 -8.15
C LEU A 72 1.04 9.00 -8.96
N LEU A 73 0.26 9.93 -8.38
CA LEU A 73 -0.86 10.55 -9.07
C LEU A 73 -0.44 11.54 -10.17
N GLU A 74 0.82 11.94 -10.24
CA GLU A 74 1.38 12.69 -11.37
C GLU A 74 1.74 11.80 -12.57
N LYS A 75 1.89 10.47 -12.37
CA LYS A 75 2.30 9.55 -13.44
C LYS A 75 1.12 9.00 -14.22
N LYS A 76 1.29 8.84 -15.52
CA LYS A 76 0.41 8.00 -16.35
C LYS A 76 0.80 6.54 -16.19
N ALA A 77 -0.13 5.62 -16.47
CA ALA A 77 0.14 4.19 -16.35
C ALA A 77 1.37 3.75 -17.16
N ARG A 78 1.51 4.19 -18.41
CA ARG A 78 2.68 3.87 -19.24
C ARG A 78 4.01 4.35 -18.64
N GLU A 79 4.03 5.53 -18.00
CA GLU A 79 5.21 6.05 -17.31
C GLU A 79 5.51 5.22 -16.05
N TRP A 80 4.46 4.81 -15.33
CA TRP A 80 4.59 3.91 -14.20
C TRP A 80 5.24 2.59 -14.62
N PHE A 81 4.66 1.88 -15.57
CA PHE A 81 5.16 0.57 -16.01
C PHE A 81 6.58 0.62 -16.58
N SER A 82 6.99 1.74 -17.17
CA SER A 82 8.35 1.95 -17.68
C SER A 82 9.39 2.18 -16.58
N GLY A 83 9.01 2.81 -15.46
CA GLY A 83 9.93 3.22 -14.38
C GLY A 83 9.71 2.54 -13.05
N ARG A 84 8.75 1.61 -12.94
CA ARG A 84 8.27 1.03 -11.67
C ARG A 84 9.36 0.35 -10.83
N GLU A 85 10.26 -0.36 -11.48
CA GLU A 85 11.29 -1.11 -10.75
C GLU A 85 12.24 -0.19 -9.98
N GLN A 86 12.62 0.93 -10.56
CA GLN A 86 13.43 1.92 -9.86
C GLN A 86 12.64 2.55 -8.72
N PHE A 87 11.38 2.93 -8.96
CA PHE A 87 10.52 3.52 -7.94
C PHE A 87 10.33 2.59 -6.74
N LEU A 88 10.04 1.30 -6.99
CA LEU A 88 9.85 0.30 -5.93
C LEU A 88 11.14 0.05 -5.13
N ARG A 89 12.32 0.18 -5.74
CA ARG A 89 13.60 0.12 -5.02
C ARG A 89 13.82 1.36 -4.14
N ASP A 90 13.51 2.54 -4.67
CA ASP A 90 13.75 3.82 -3.98
C ASP A 90 12.79 4.02 -2.78
N TYR A 91 11.59 3.43 -2.83
CA TYR A 91 10.53 3.59 -1.84
C TYR A 91 10.05 2.24 -1.25
N ALA A 92 10.95 1.26 -1.14
CA ALA A 92 10.63 -0.10 -0.70
C ALA A 92 9.96 -0.18 0.69
N ASP A 93 10.24 0.78 1.58
CA ASP A 93 9.66 0.84 2.92
C ASP A 93 8.34 1.63 2.98
N ASP A 94 8.01 2.36 1.93
CA ASP A 94 6.87 3.29 1.88
C ASP A 94 5.71 2.77 1.04
N VAL A 95 5.91 1.66 0.31
CA VAL A 95 4.87 1.08 -0.56
C VAL A 95 4.88 -0.46 -0.52
N ASP A 96 3.69 -1.04 -0.68
CA ASP A 96 3.53 -2.45 -1.05
C ASP A 96 2.89 -2.50 -2.44
N SER A 97 3.28 -3.46 -3.29
CA SER A 97 2.71 -3.58 -4.63
C SER A 97 2.31 -5.01 -4.99
N TRP A 98 1.23 -5.12 -5.76
CA TRP A 98 0.74 -6.38 -6.35
C TRP A 98 0.50 -6.15 -7.83
N LYS A 99 1.06 -7.01 -8.66
CA LYS A 99 0.96 -6.94 -10.11
C LYS A 99 0.34 -8.20 -10.68
N TRP A 100 -0.56 -8.00 -11.62
CA TRP A 100 -1.18 -9.06 -12.41
C TRP A 100 -1.09 -8.72 -13.89
N GLU A 101 -1.25 -9.75 -14.70
CA GLU A 101 -1.49 -9.62 -16.12
C GLU A 101 -2.73 -10.46 -16.45
N TRP A 102 -3.76 -9.81 -16.96
CA TRP A 102 -5.05 -10.44 -17.24
C TRP A 102 -5.37 -10.37 -18.72
N ILE A 103 -6.13 -11.37 -19.19
CA ILE A 103 -6.62 -11.41 -20.56
C ILE A 103 -8.10 -10.97 -20.63
N PRO A 104 -8.56 -10.38 -21.75
CA PRO A 104 -9.95 -9.99 -21.96
C PRO A 104 -10.93 -11.12 -21.66
N GLY A 105 -12.01 -10.82 -20.93
CA GLY A 105 -13.04 -11.78 -20.56
C GLY A 105 -12.63 -12.83 -19.50
N GLN A 106 -11.45 -12.73 -18.92
CA GLN A 106 -11.01 -13.64 -17.87
C GLN A 106 -11.87 -13.51 -16.61
N GLU A 107 -12.30 -14.64 -16.06
CA GLU A 107 -12.97 -14.69 -14.76
C GLU A 107 -11.94 -14.63 -13.63
N ILE A 108 -12.06 -13.66 -12.75
CA ILE A 108 -11.18 -13.48 -11.60
C ILE A 108 -11.97 -13.73 -10.32
N GLN A 109 -11.47 -14.62 -9.48
CA GLN A 109 -12.02 -14.79 -8.14
C GLN A 109 -11.79 -13.51 -7.33
N PRO A 110 -12.68 -13.16 -6.37
CA PRO A 110 -12.47 -12.02 -5.50
C PRO A 110 -11.09 -12.03 -4.87
N LEU A 111 -10.41 -10.89 -4.90
CA LEU A 111 -9.08 -10.71 -4.32
C LEU A 111 -9.21 -10.08 -2.94
N GLU A 112 -8.31 -10.45 -2.04
CA GLU A 112 -8.12 -9.78 -0.75
C GLU A 112 -6.67 -9.35 -0.62
N LEU A 113 -6.44 -8.04 -0.60
CA LEU A 113 -5.10 -7.49 -0.36
C LEU A 113 -4.92 -7.17 1.11
N SER A 114 -3.96 -7.83 1.74
CA SER A 114 -3.54 -7.50 3.10
C SER A 114 -2.53 -6.37 3.06
N TYR A 115 -2.78 -5.29 3.79
CA TYR A 115 -1.89 -4.13 3.85
C TYR A 115 -1.56 -3.75 5.30
N GLY A 116 -0.44 -3.07 5.48
CA GLY A 116 0.06 -2.66 6.79
C GLY A 116 -0.71 -1.47 7.38
N MET A 117 -0.55 -1.28 8.69
CA MET A 117 -1.10 -0.13 9.40
C MET A 117 -0.57 1.19 8.83
N GLY A 118 -1.45 2.18 8.72
CA GLY A 118 -1.10 3.54 8.28
C GLY A 118 -1.16 3.74 6.77
N ALA A 119 -1.76 2.79 6.01
CA ALA A 119 -2.02 2.99 4.59
C ALA A 119 -2.82 4.28 4.35
N LYS A 120 -2.30 5.14 3.48
CA LYS A 120 -2.88 6.45 3.11
C LYS A 120 -3.78 6.34 1.90
N ARG A 121 -3.32 5.60 0.90
CA ARG A 121 -4.00 5.46 -0.39
C ARG A 121 -3.62 4.14 -1.05
N VAL A 122 -4.50 3.64 -1.90
CA VAL A 122 -4.15 2.65 -2.91
C VAL A 122 -4.18 3.35 -4.25
N VAL A 123 -3.12 3.21 -5.04
CA VAL A 123 -3.06 3.72 -6.41
C VAL A 123 -3.04 2.53 -7.35
N LEU A 124 -3.97 2.54 -8.30
CA LEU A 124 -4.08 1.52 -9.34
C LEU A 124 -3.55 2.10 -10.65
N PHE A 125 -2.78 1.30 -11.36
CA PHE A 125 -2.38 1.54 -12.76
C PHE A 125 -2.78 0.35 -13.62
N ALA A 126 -3.24 0.62 -14.85
CA ALA A 126 -3.54 -0.39 -15.85
C ALA A 126 -2.91 0.03 -17.20
N ASP A 127 -2.06 -0.81 -17.78
CA ASP A 127 -1.27 -0.50 -18.98
C ASP A 127 -2.06 -0.73 -20.25
N TYR A 128 -3.03 0.13 -20.49
CA TYR A 128 -3.82 0.11 -21.72
C TYR A 128 -2.98 0.48 -22.97
N VAL A 129 -3.30 -0.15 -24.08
CA VAL A 129 -2.71 0.20 -25.40
C VAL A 129 -3.13 1.58 -25.88
N THR A 130 -4.34 2.04 -25.46
CA THR A 130 -4.86 3.37 -25.76
C THR A 130 -4.14 4.45 -24.95
N PRO A 131 -3.99 5.68 -25.49
CA PRO A 131 -3.48 6.81 -24.73
C PRO A 131 -4.45 7.19 -23.60
N GLY A 132 -3.91 7.49 -22.41
CA GLY A 132 -4.72 7.93 -21.26
C GLY A 132 -3.93 7.96 -19.97
N GLU A 133 -4.58 8.37 -18.91
CA GLU A 133 -4.00 8.36 -17.56
C GLU A 133 -3.96 6.91 -17.03
N HIS A 134 -5.05 6.17 -17.23
CA HIS A 134 -5.27 4.76 -16.83
C HIS A 134 -4.77 4.47 -15.42
N ARG A 135 -5.09 5.38 -14.49
CA ARG A 135 -4.83 5.25 -13.06
C ARG A 135 -6.07 5.62 -12.25
N ALA A 136 -6.13 5.12 -11.04
CA ALA A 136 -7.17 5.48 -10.08
C ALA A 136 -6.62 5.54 -8.66
N ALA A 137 -7.17 6.43 -7.84
CA ALA A 137 -6.88 6.54 -6.41
C ALA A 137 -8.03 5.94 -5.61
N ILE A 138 -7.73 5.05 -4.69
CA ILE A 138 -8.68 4.23 -3.94
C ILE A 138 -8.44 4.43 -2.44
N ASP A 139 -9.53 4.51 -1.68
CA ASP A 139 -9.47 4.49 -0.23
C ASP A 139 -9.18 3.05 0.24
N PRO A 140 -8.09 2.79 0.98
CA PRO A 140 -7.74 1.44 1.42
C PRO A 140 -8.78 0.79 2.35
N GLN A 141 -9.70 1.57 2.92
CA GLN A 141 -10.73 1.08 3.84
C GLN A 141 -12.06 0.73 3.15
N LYS A 142 -12.18 1.01 1.84
CA LYS A 142 -13.43 0.80 1.11
C LYS A 142 -13.30 -0.33 0.08
N PRO A 143 -14.10 -1.40 0.21
CA PRO A 143 -14.17 -2.42 -0.81
C PRO A 143 -14.66 -1.82 -2.13
N PHE A 144 -14.14 -2.30 -3.25
CA PHE A 144 -14.53 -1.81 -4.56
C PHE A 144 -14.57 -2.92 -5.59
N ARG A 145 -15.28 -2.65 -6.69
CA ARG A 145 -15.20 -3.45 -7.91
C ARG A 145 -14.37 -2.69 -8.94
N LEU A 146 -13.35 -3.34 -9.45
CA LEU A 146 -12.55 -2.90 -10.57
C LEU A 146 -13.20 -3.42 -11.86
N VAL A 147 -13.59 -2.52 -12.74
CA VAL A 147 -14.09 -2.85 -14.08
C VAL A 147 -13.05 -2.40 -15.10
N LEU A 148 -12.54 -3.37 -15.86
CA LEU A 148 -11.58 -3.15 -16.94
C LEU A 148 -12.35 -3.21 -18.26
N GLY A 149 -12.61 -2.03 -18.84
CA GLY A 149 -13.32 -1.85 -20.09
C GLY A 149 -12.40 -1.90 -21.30
N GLN A 150 -12.96 -1.59 -22.48
CA GLN A 150 -12.22 -1.60 -23.75
C GLN A 150 -11.02 -0.64 -23.73
N SER A 151 -11.16 0.55 -23.16
CA SER A 151 -10.14 1.60 -23.20
C SER A 151 -9.96 2.35 -21.87
N GLU A 152 -10.68 1.96 -20.81
CA GLU A 152 -10.65 2.70 -19.54
C GLU A 152 -10.95 1.82 -18.32
N ILE A 153 -10.55 2.33 -17.17
CA ILE A 153 -10.83 1.77 -15.85
C ILE A 153 -12.10 2.41 -15.29
N ALA A 154 -12.99 1.61 -14.69
CA ALA A 154 -14.03 2.12 -13.82
C ALA A 154 -13.91 1.51 -12.42
N LEU A 155 -14.23 2.27 -11.39
CA LEU A 155 -14.33 1.84 -10.01
C LEU A 155 -15.78 1.95 -9.56
N GLU A 156 -16.33 0.86 -9.03
CA GLU A 156 -17.67 0.81 -8.50
C GLU A 156 -17.64 0.50 -7.00
N GLU A 157 -18.46 1.17 -6.22
CA GLU A 157 -18.60 0.83 -4.79
C GLU A 157 -19.31 -0.52 -4.64
N VAL A 158 -18.75 -1.39 -3.79
CA VAL A 158 -19.39 -2.64 -3.38
C VAL A 158 -20.20 -2.35 -2.12
N ARG A 159 -21.52 -2.58 -2.19
CA ARG A 159 -22.44 -2.45 -1.06
C ARG A 159 -22.56 -3.74 -0.27
#